data_047714b4670a2528eb68a8c2eb33f20a
#
_entry.id   047714b4670a2528eb68a8c2eb33f20a
#
_cell.length_a   1.000
_cell.length_b   1.000
_cell.length_c   1.000
_cell.angle_alpha   90.00
_cell.angle_beta   90.00
_cell.angle_gamma   90.00
#
_symmetry.space_group_name_H-M   'P 1'
#
loop_
_entity.id
_entity.type
_entity.pdbx_description
1 polymer ?
#
loop_
_entity_poly.entity_id
_entity_poly.type
_entity_poly.pdbx_seq_one_letter_code
_entity_poly.pdbx_strand_id
1 'polypeptide(L)'
;MKYYIPTKVYQEIDAVKVHAEELAGYGSYALIVTGKYSARANGALADVEAALDAYGKKHVQYDGIEENPSVETVMKATEFGKRNGVDFVIAIGGGSPMDAAKAIAIMLANPEKDAEYLYESAAHTKALPVVTIPTTCGTGSEVTGVAVLTVHAKRTKA
;
A
#
# COMPACT_ATOMS: atom_id res chain seq x y z
N MET A 1 19.96 15.98 11.94
CA MET A 1 19.09 15.56 10.84
C MET A 1 17.63 15.85 11.19
N LYS A 2 16.94 16.49 10.29
CA LYS A 2 15.54 16.80 10.51
C LYS A 2 14.69 15.64 9.99
N TYR A 3 13.84 15.10 10.86
CA TYR A 3 12.98 13.99 10.53
C TYR A 3 11.52 14.46 10.49
N TYR A 4 10.83 14.19 9.39
CA TYR A 4 9.44 14.61 9.21
C TYR A 4 8.61 13.46 8.65
N ILE A 5 7.53 13.10 9.37
CA ILE A 5 6.60 12.06 8.95
C ILE A 5 5.24 12.70 8.74
N PRO A 6 4.87 13.08 7.50
CA PRO A 6 3.59 13.75 7.22
C PRO A 6 2.43 12.75 7.15
N THR A 7 2.34 11.83 8.10
CA THR A 7 1.34 10.78 8.13
C THR A 7 0.31 11.06 9.20
N LYS A 8 -0.97 11.07 8.81
CA LYS A 8 -2.07 11.13 9.78
C LYS A 8 -2.29 9.74 10.33
N VAL A 9 -2.40 9.64 11.65
CA VAL A 9 -2.60 8.36 12.35
C VAL A 9 -3.88 8.43 13.17
N TYR A 10 -4.74 7.44 12.99
CA TYR A 10 -5.97 7.30 13.76
C TYR A 10 -5.92 5.99 14.55
N GLN A 11 -5.89 6.11 15.87
CA GLN A 11 -5.83 4.96 16.77
C GLN A 11 -7.10 4.93 17.61
N GLU A 12 -8.14 4.33 17.06
CA GLU A 12 -9.43 4.22 17.75
C GLU A 12 -10.18 2.98 17.30
N ILE A 13 -11.15 2.55 18.09
CA ILE A 13 -12.02 1.43 17.75
C ILE A 13 -12.81 1.80 16.50
N ASP A 14 -12.90 0.87 15.53
CA ASP A 14 -13.59 1.08 14.27
C ASP A 14 -13.07 2.27 13.47
N ALA A 15 -11.76 2.53 13.52
CA ALA A 15 -11.14 3.67 12.85
C ALA A 15 -11.48 3.74 11.35
N VAL A 16 -11.54 2.60 10.64
CA VAL A 16 -11.89 2.55 9.22
C VAL A 16 -13.32 3.07 9.00
N LYS A 17 -14.26 2.67 9.84
CA LYS A 17 -15.65 3.10 9.72
C LYS A 17 -15.81 4.57 10.10
N VAL A 18 -15.14 5.01 11.16
CA VAL A 18 -15.20 6.38 11.65
C VAL A 18 -14.60 7.36 10.63
N HIS A 19 -13.49 6.98 10.01
CA HIS A 19 -12.75 7.82 9.06
C HIS A 19 -12.95 7.39 7.60
N ALA A 20 -14.09 6.74 7.29
CA ALA A 20 -14.39 6.24 5.96
C ALA A 20 -14.35 7.33 4.89
N GLU A 21 -14.87 8.51 5.18
CA GLU A 21 -14.87 9.64 4.25
C GLU A 21 -13.44 10.05 3.88
N GLU A 22 -12.56 10.18 4.86
CA GLU A 22 -11.17 10.55 4.59
C GLU A 22 -10.45 9.44 3.82
N LEU A 23 -10.64 8.17 4.23
CA LEU A 23 -10.04 7.02 3.53
C LEU A 23 -10.45 7.01 2.06
N ALA A 24 -11.72 7.21 1.78
CA ALA A 24 -12.24 7.19 0.41
C ALA A 24 -11.91 8.47 -0.38
N GLY A 25 -11.49 9.52 0.29
CA GLY A 25 -11.26 10.83 -0.31
C GLY A 25 -9.94 11.01 -1.04
N TYR A 26 -9.05 10.01 -1.05
CA TYR A 26 -7.73 10.14 -1.67
C TYR A 26 -7.73 9.93 -3.17
N GLY A 27 -8.78 9.40 -3.74
CA GLY A 27 -8.89 9.18 -5.18
C GLY A 27 -10.24 8.60 -5.57
N SER A 28 -10.32 8.12 -6.80
CA SER A 28 -11.55 7.56 -7.37
C SER A 28 -11.54 6.04 -7.49
N TYR A 29 -10.36 5.45 -7.54
CA TYR A 29 -10.21 4.01 -7.80
C TYR A 29 -9.05 3.47 -6.97
N ALA A 30 -9.36 2.68 -5.95
CA ALA A 30 -8.38 2.15 -5.01
C ALA A 30 -7.81 0.82 -5.47
N LEU A 31 -6.49 0.65 -5.32
CA LEU A 31 -5.85 -0.67 -5.34
C LEU A 31 -5.69 -1.12 -3.89
N ILE A 32 -6.37 -2.18 -3.51
CA ILE A 32 -6.26 -2.76 -2.16
C ILE A 32 -5.20 -3.85 -2.21
N VAL A 33 -4.14 -3.69 -1.44
CA VAL A 33 -2.97 -4.58 -1.42
C VAL A 33 -2.98 -5.37 -0.13
N THR A 34 -3.02 -6.70 -0.24
CA THR A 34 -3.09 -7.59 0.93
C THR A 34 -2.27 -8.85 0.72
N GLY A 35 -2.02 -9.61 1.80
CA GLY A 35 -1.69 -11.02 1.70
C GLY A 35 -2.96 -11.82 1.40
N LYS A 36 -2.83 -13.16 1.36
CA LYS A 36 -3.94 -14.01 0.88
C LYS A 36 -5.11 -14.13 1.86
N TYR A 37 -4.85 -14.14 3.17
CA TYR A 37 -5.85 -14.60 4.13
C TYR A 37 -6.21 -13.61 5.22
N SER A 38 -5.23 -12.95 5.84
CA SER A 38 -5.46 -12.25 7.10
C SER A 38 -6.41 -11.06 6.99
N ALA A 39 -6.33 -10.28 5.94
CA ALA A 39 -7.19 -9.10 5.76
C ALA A 39 -8.67 -9.49 5.64
N ARG A 40 -8.95 -10.61 4.99
CA ARG A 40 -10.31 -11.14 4.85
C ARG A 40 -10.78 -11.77 6.15
N ALA A 41 -9.92 -12.58 6.78
CA ALA A 41 -10.25 -13.32 7.99
C ALA A 41 -10.56 -12.42 9.19
N ASN A 42 -9.86 -11.28 9.32
CA ASN A 42 -10.07 -10.36 10.45
C ASN A 42 -11.12 -9.27 10.19
N GLY A 43 -11.75 -9.27 9.02
CA GLY A 43 -12.80 -8.31 8.67
C GLY A 43 -12.30 -6.96 8.16
N ALA A 44 -11.00 -6.71 8.13
CA ALA A 44 -10.46 -5.43 7.70
C ALA A 44 -10.76 -5.15 6.22
N LEU A 45 -10.67 -6.17 5.37
CA LEU A 45 -10.99 -6.02 3.94
C LEU A 45 -12.45 -5.59 3.75
N ALA A 46 -13.37 -6.26 4.45
CA ALA A 46 -14.80 -5.94 4.35
C ALA A 46 -15.08 -4.51 4.81
N ASP A 47 -14.43 -4.05 5.88
CA ASP A 47 -14.58 -2.69 6.37
C ASP A 47 -14.09 -1.65 5.35
N VAL A 48 -12.96 -1.90 4.71
CA VAL A 48 -12.41 -1.02 3.67
C VAL A 48 -13.33 -0.98 2.46
N GLU A 49 -13.77 -2.13 1.98
CA GLU A 49 -14.68 -2.20 0.82
C GLU A 49 -15.98 -1.46 1.11
N ALA A 50 -16.55 -1.65 2.30
CA ALA A 50 -17.77 -0.94 2.70
C ALA A 50 -17.56 0.57 2.74
N ALA A 51 -16.41 1.04 3.24
CA ALA A 51 -16.08 2.46 3.27
C ALA A 51 -16.00 3.05 1.86
N LEU A 52 -15.34 2.35 0.94
CA LEU A 52 -15.21 2.80 -0.44
C LEU A 52 -16.57 2.80 -1.16
N ASP A 53 -17.36 1.74 -0.98
CA ASP A 53 -18.68 1.62 -1.59
C ASP A 53 -19.63 2.72 -1.10
N ALA A 54 -19.54 3.08 0.19
CA ALA A 54 -20.38 4.13 0.77
C ALA A 54 -20.17 5.50 0.10
N TYR A 55 -18.99 5.74 -0.44
CA TYR A 55 -18.64 6.99 -1.12
C TYR A 55 -18.51 6.83 -2.64
N GLY A 56 -19.03 5.74 -3.19
CA GLY A 56 -19.08 5.51 -4.64
C GLY A 56 -17.73 5.32 -5.30
N LYS A 57 -16.74 4.84 -4.58
CA LYS A 57 -15.39 4.64 -5.10
C LYS A 57 -15.21 3.22 -5.63
N LYS A 58 -14.56 3.10 -6.77
CA LYS A 58 -14.18 1.80 -7.32
C LYS A 58 -12.98 1.23 -6.55
N HIS A 59 -12.88 -0.09 -6.52
CA HIS A 59 -11.74 -0.75 -5.92
C HIS A 59 -11.48 -2.10 -6.56
N VAL A 60 -10.21 -2.48 -6.58
CA VAL A 60 -9.76 -3.83 -6.96
C VAL A 60 -8.76 -4.30 -5.91
N GLN A 61 -8.66 -5.59 -5.70
CA GLN A 61 -7.74 -6.18 -4.73
C GLN A 61 -6.63 -6.94 -5.44
N TYR A 62 -5.41 -6.75 -4.97
CA TYR A 62 -4.27 -7.61 -5.28
C TYR A 62 -3.88 -8.32 -4.00
N ASP A 63 -4.11 -9.63 -3.92
CA ASP A 63 -3.91 -10.43 -2.71
C ASP A 63 -2.66 -11.32 -2.76
N GLY A 64 -1.80 -11.10 -3.74
CA GLY A 64 -0.63 -11.92 -3.98
C GLY A 64 0.64 -11.50 -3.25
N ILE A 65 0.54 -10.69 -2.21
CA ILE A 65 1.73 -10.23 -1.48
C ILE A 65 2.20 -11.32 -0.52
N GLU A 66 3.37 -11.88 -0.83
CA GLU A 66 4.03 -12.85 0.03
C GLU A 66 4.74 -12.17 1.21
N GLU A 67 5.12 -12.96 2.19
CA GLU A 67 6.01 -12.50 3.26
C GLU A 67 7.35 -12.10 2.63
N ASN A 68 7.89 -10.94 3.04
CA ASN A 68 9.09 -10.35 2.43
C ASN A 68 8.93 -10.21 0.91
N PRO A 69 8.04 -9.32 0.45
CA PRO A 69 7.69 -9.25 -0.97
C PRO A 69 8.88 -8.97 -1.86
N SER A 70 8.88 -9.59 -3.04
CA SER A 70 9.92 -9.40 -4.03
C SER A 70 9.62 -8.19 -4.91
N VAL A 71 10.66 -7.71 -5.60
CA VAL A 71 10.50 -6.68 -6.63
C VAL A 71 9.59 -7.19 -7.75
N GLU A 72 9.69 -8.46 -8.10
CA GLU A 72 8.85 -9.07 -9.13
C GLU A 72 7.37 -9.01 -8.73
N THR A 73 7.04 -9.29 -7.47
CA THR A 73 5.67 -9.18 -6.97
C THR A 73 5.17 -7.75 -7.03
N VAL A 74 6.00 -6.79 -6.62
CA VAL A 74 5.67 -5.36 -6.71
C VAL A 74 5.35 -4.97 -8.15
N MET A 75 6.17 -5.42 -9.11
CA MET A 75 5.97 -5.08 -10.52
C MET A 75 4.70 -5.74 -11.09
N LYS A 76 4.37 -6.95 -10.68
CA LYS A 76 3.10 -7.61 -11.07
C LYS A 76 1.90 -6.83 -10.55
N ALA A 77 1.95 -6.43 -9.29
CA ALA A 77 0.87 -5.64 -8.68
C ALA A 77 0.75 -4.27 -9.35
N THR A 78 1.88 -3.66 -9.71
CA THR A 78 1.91 -2.39 -10.42
C THR A 78 1.24 -2.51 -11.79
N GLU A 79 1.54 -3.55 -12.55
CA GLU A 79 0.88 -3.81 -13.83
C GLU A 79 -0.61 -4.01 -13.68
N PHE A 80 -1.02 -4.74 -12.66
CA PHE A 80 -2.43 -4.94 -12.34
C PHE A 80 -3.12 -3.59 -12.06
N GLY A 81 -2.48 -2.73 -11.27
CA GLY A 81 -2.99 -1.40 -10.97
C GLY A 81 -3.09 -0.51 -12.21
N LYS A 82 -2.07 -0.52 -13.07
CA LYS A 82 -2.08 0.24 -14.32
C LYS A 82 -3.24 -0.17 -15.22
N ARG A 83 -3.45 -1.47 -15.39
CA ARG A 83 -4.53 -2.00 -16.25
C ARG A 83 -5.90 -1.59 -15.75
N ASN A 84 -6.06 -1.42 -14.46
CA ASN A 84 -7.33 -1.01 -13.85
C ASN A 84 -7.49 0.50 -13.75
N GLY A 85 -6.41 1.26 -13.87
CA GLY A 85 -6.48 2.72 -13.79
C GLY A 85 -6.63 3.26 -12.37
N VAL A 86 -6.03 2.57 -11.39
CA VAL A 86 -6.11 3.00 -9.99
C VAL A 86 -5.36 4.30 -9.75
N ASP A 87 -5.82 5.10 -8.81
CA ASP A 87 -5.22 6.40 -8.49
C ASP A 87 -4.82 6.55 -7.02
N PHE A 88 -5.06 5.54 -6.19
CA PHE A 88 -4.49 5.49 -4.84
C PHE A 88 -4.42 4.04 -4.36
N VAL A 89 -3.65 3.80 -3.29
CA VAL A 89 -3.35 2.46 -2.80
C VAL A 89 -3.76 2.35 -1.34
N ILE A 90 -4.37 1.23 -0.98
CA ILE A 90 -4.73 0.91 0.40
C ILE A 90 -4.06 -0.41 0.75
N ALA A 91 -3.21 -0.42 1.79
CA ALA A 91 -2.57 -1.63 2.27
C ALA A 91 -3.26 -2.13 3.53
N ILE A 92 -3.55 -3.41 3.59
CA ILE A 92 -4.13 -4.05 4.78
C ILE A 92 -3.23 -5.23 5.17
N GLY A 93 -2.76 -5.24 6.39
CA GLY A 93 -1.98 -6.36 6.90
C GLY A 93 -0.83 -5.94 7.80
N GLY A 94 0.22 -6.76 7.79
CA GLY A 94 1.46 -6.47 8.50
C GLY A 94 2.41 -5.65 7.66
N GLY A 95 3.71 -5.75 7.97
CA GLY A 95 4.74 -4.99 7.27
C GLY A 95 4.84 -5.29 5.79
N SER A 96 4.60 -6.56 5.38
CA SER A 96 4.79 -6.97 3.98
C SER A 96 3.82 -6.28 3.01
N PRO A 97 2.50 -6.31 3.23
CA PRO A 97 1.60 -5.54 2.37
C PRO A 97 1.85 -4.03 2.41
N MET A 98 2.17 -3.48 3.58
CA MET A 98 2.41 -2.05 3.71
C MET A 98 3.65 -1.61 2.95
N ASP A 99 4.75 -2.36 3.07
CA ASP A 99 5.98 -2.07 2.33
C ASP A 99 5.78 -2.22 0.82
N ALA A 100 5.10 -3.28 0.41
CA ALA A 100 4.78 -3.48 -1.01
C ALA A 100 3.94 -2.34 -1.56
N ALA A 101 2.94 -1.89 -0.81
CA ALA A 101 2.05 -0.80 -1.25
C ALA A 101 2.80 0.50 -1.48
N LYS A 102 3.77 0.83 -0.64
CA LYS A 102 4.61 2.03 -0.83
C LYS A 102 5.39 1.95 -2.14
N ALA A 103 6.01 0.79 -2.41
CA ALA A 103 6.75 0.58 -3.65
C ALA A 103 5.83 0.61 -4.88
N ILE A 104 4.66 -0.01 -4.79
CA ILE A 104 3.66 -0.01 -5.85
C ILE A 104 3.20 1.43 -6.15
N ALA A 105 2.94 2.22 -5.11
CA ALA A 105 2.52 3.61 -5.26
C ALA A 105 3.57 4.45 -5.99
N ILE A 106 4.84 4.22 -5.70
CA ILE A 106 5.94 4.89 -6.40
C ILE A 106 5.95 4.49 -7.89
N MET A 107 5.85 3.19 -8.18
CA MET A 107 5.88 2.72 -9.56
C MET A 107 4.66 3.16 -10.36
N LEU A 108 3.48 3.19 -9.74
CA LEU A 108 2.27 3.69 -10.39
C LEU A 108 2.36 5.18 -10.72
N ALA A 109 3.00 5.97 -9.87
CA ALA A 109 3.18 7.40 -10.11
C ALA A 109 4.27 7.70 -11.15
N ASN A 110 5.12 6.72 -11.46
CA ASN A 110 6.23 6.86 -12.42
C ASN A 110 6.16 5.74 -13.46
N PRO A 111 5.11 5.72 -14.29
CA PRO A 111 4.84 4.58 -15.19
C PRO A 111 5.89 4.39 -16.29
N GLU A 112 6.72 5.39 -16.55
CA GLU A 112 7.82 5.32 -17.52
C GLU A 112 9.07 4.66 -16.95
N LYS A 113 9.12 4.42 -15.64
CA LYS A 113 10.28 3.82 -14.98
C LYS A 113 10.14 2.31 -14.89
N ASP A 114 11.28 1.62 -14.82
CA ASP A 114 11.33 0.18 -14.62
C ASP A 114 11.68 -0.16 -13.16
N ALA A 115 11.85 -1.46 -12.87
CA ALA A 115 12.12 -1.93 -11.52
C ALA A 115 13.40 -1.35 -10.90
N GLU A 116 14.36 -0.94 -11.72
CA GLU A 116 15.59 -0.32 -11.24
C GLU A 116 15.33 0.97 -10.44
N TYR A 117 14.23 1.64 -10.76
CA TYR A 117 13.86 2.88 -10.05
C TYR A 117 13.66 2.67 -8.55
N LEU A 118 13.28 1.46 -8.13
CA LEU A 118 13.08 1.14 -6.72
C LEU A 118 14.39 1.13 -5.91
N TYR A 119 15.53 1.04 -6.58
CA TYR A 119 16.84 1.09 -5.93
C TYR A 119 17.36 2.52 -5.78
N GLU A 120 16.75 3.47 -6.46
CA GLU A 120 17.17 4.86 -6.39
C GLU A 120 16.60 5.49 -5.13
N SER A 121 17.47 6.07 -4.31
CA SER A 121 17.07 6.79 -3.12
C SER A 121 16.83 8.25 -3.47
N ALA A 122 15.58 8.68 -3.42
CA ALA A 122 15.24 10.06 -3.70
C ALA A 122 14.33 10.61 -2.61
N ALA A 123 14.71 11.75 -2.03
CA ALA A 123 13.94 12.38 -0.96
C ALA A 123 12.59 12.92 -1.45
N HIS A 124 12.42 13.10 -2.76
CA HIS A 124 11.22 13.67 -3.36
C HIS A 124 10.61 12.75 -4.43
N THR A 125 10.70 11.44 -4.21
CA THR A 125 10.11 10.47 -5.12
C THR A 125 8.59 10.64 -5.15
N LYS A 126 8.05 10.85 -6.36
CA LYS A 126 6.61 10.95 -6.57
C LYS A 126 5.95 9.60 -6.31
N ALA A 127 4.83 9.61 -5.60
CA ALA A 127 4.05 8.41 -5.30
C ALA A 127 2.57 8.75 -5.28
N LEU A 128 1.72 7.76 -5.58
CA LEU A 128 0.29 7.89 -5.35
C LEU A 128 0.01 7.92 -3.84
N PRO A 129 -1.13 8.48 -3.41
CA PRO A 129 -1.51 8.41 -1.99
C PRO A 129 -1.60 6.97 -1.51
N VAL A 130 -1.11 6.72 -0.30
CA VAL A 130 -1.15 5.40 0.34
C VAL A 130 -1.86 5.51 1.68
N VAL A 131 -2.85 4.65 1.88
CA VAL A 131 -3.52 4.46 3.18
C VAL A 131 -3.07 3.11 3.71
N THR A 132 -2.65 3.05 4.97
CA THR A 132 -2.23 1.78 5.57
C THR A 132 -3.13 1.43 6.75
N ILE A 133 -3.54 0.16 6.79
CA ILE A 133 -4.39 -0.38 7.84
C ILE A 133 -3.64 -1.57 8.45
N PRO A 134 -2.83 -1.31 9.50
CA PRO A 134 -2.04 -2.38 10.11
C PRO A 134 -2.93 -3.34 10.89
N THR A 135 -2.68 -4.63 10.72
CA THR A 135 -3.34 -5.70 11.47
C THR A 135 -2.39 -6.40 12.43
N THR A 136 -1.12 -6.00 12.42
CA THR A 136 -0.10 -6.50 13.35
C THR A 136 0.63 -5.31 13.97
N CYS A 137 1.21 -5.52 15.14
CA CYS A 137 1.99 -4.51 15.84
C CYS A 137 3.47 -4.66 15.55
N GLY A 138 4.24 -3.58 15.70
CA GLY A 138 5.68 -3.63 15.89
C GLY A 138 6.57 -3.31 14.71
N THR A 139 6.08 -3.27 13.47
CA THR A 139 6.93 -2.95 12.32
C THR A 139 7.15 -1.45 12.12
N GLY A 140 6.17 -0.62 12.51
CA GLY A 140 6.23 0.82 12.27
C GLY A 140 6.12 1.23 10.80
N SER A 141 5.83 0.30 9.90
CA SER A 141 5.77 0.57 8.46
C SER A 141 4.68 1.56 8.09
N GLU A 142 3.63 1.64 8.87
CA GLU A 142 2.52 2.58 8.65
C GLU A 142 2.94 4.04 8.74
N VAL A 143 4.05 4.33 9.43
CA VAL A 143 4.53 5.72 9.60
C VAL A 143 5.91 5.96 8.99
N THR A 144 6.49 4.98 8.30
CA THR A 144 7.81 5.14 7.68
C THR A 144 7.71 5.33 6.18
N GLY A 145 8.69 6.03 5.61
CA GLY A 145 8.82 6.18 4.16
C GLY A 145 9.66 5.08 3.52
N VAL A 146 10.06 4.07 4.28
CA VAL A 146 10.96 3.02 3.82
C VAL A 146 10.21 1.72 3.59
N ALA A 147 10.37 1.14 2.42
CA ALA A 147 9.88 -0.20 2.10
C ALA A 147 11.03 -1.19 2.11
N VAL A 148 10.80 -2.37 2.68
CA VAL A 148 11.78 -3.47 2.66
C VAL A 148 11.30 -4.53 1.69
N LEU A 149 12.07 -4.75 0.63
CA LEU A 149 11.76 -5.71 -0.42
C LEU A 149 12.87 -6.76 -0.52
N THR A 150 12.49 -7.97 -0.87
CA THR A 150 13.44 -9.01 -1.22
C THR A 150 13.86 -8.83 -2.67
N VAL A 151 15.15 -8.70 -2.90
CA VAL A 151 15.72 -8.52 -4.23
C VAL A 151 16.36 -9.83 -4.67
N HIS A 152 15.63 -10.65 -5.41
CA HIS A 152 16.09 -11.96 -5.82
C HIS A 152 17.37 -11.92 -6.67
N ALA A 153 17.45 -10.97 -7.60
CA ALA A 153 18.61 -10.84 -8.47
C ALA A 153 19.90 -10.51 -7.72
N LYS A 154 19.79 -9.75 -6.60
CA LYS A 154 20.92 -9.33 -5.78
C LYS A 154 21.00 -10.11 -4.47
N ARG A 155 20.01 -10.93 -4.18
CA ARG A 155 19.87 -11.71 -2.93
C ARG A 155 20.04 -10.85 -1.68
N THR A 156 19.49 -9.66 -1.71
CA THR A 156 19.55 -8.71 -0.60
C THR A 156 18.18 -8.10 -0.36
N LYS A 157 17.99 -7.54 0.84
CA LYS A 157 16.80 -6.77 1.18
C LYS A 157 17.10 -5.30 0.98
N ALA A 158 16.15 -4.62 0.39
CA ALA A 158 16.26 -3.19 0.12
C ALA A 158 15.22 -2.40 0.90
#